data_7fd8160da0f6380a2c8b6cb3cfb625d8
#
_entry.id   7fd8160da0f6380a2c8b6cb3cfb625d8
#
_cell.length_a   1.000
_cell.length_b   1.000
_cell.length_c   1.000
_cell.angle_alpha   90.00
_cell.angle_beta   90.00
_cell.angle_gamma   90.00
#
_symmetry.space_group_name_H-M   'P 1'
#
loop_
_entity.id
_entity.type
_entity.pdbx_description
1 polymer ?
#
loop_
_entity_poly.entity_id
_entity_poly.type
_entity_poly.pdbx_seq_one_letter_code
_entity_poly.pdbx_strand_id
1 'polypeptide(L)'
;AEYVVIHGAVAHPKIPIPDERYFDRFNKLIEIGKREGVTVCQENVNRFKSESIDFCKKMRDALGDDFHMVFDIKQTVRAGQNTFEFLEEFKNQIVHMHISDNNAQRDCLPPGKGTFDYNKMKNILESANYQGVYMTEIYSLGFDVEKELRESKAYLETI
;
A
#
# COMPACT_ATOMS: atom_id res chain seq x y z
N ALA A 1 -1.32 3.04 -18.50
CA ALA A 1 -1.01 2.80 -17.08
C ALA A 1 -0.45 1.38 -16.97
N GLU A 2 0.49 1.16 -16.08
CA GLU A 2 1.05 -0.17 -15.80
C GLU A 2 0.25 -0.87 -14.69
N TYR A 3 -0.23 -0.08 -13.73
CA TYR A 3 -0.98 -0.58 -12.58
C TYR A 3 -2.35 0.08 -12.47
N VAL A 4 -3.33 -0.70 -11.99
CA VAL A 4 -4.65 -0.23 -11.54
C VAL A 4 -4.79 -0.56 -10.06
N VAL A 5 -5.02 0.46 -9.24
CA VAL A 5 -5.10 0.35 -7.78
C VAL A 5 -6.55 0.26 -7.35
N ILE A 6 -6.88 -0.74 -6.55
CA ILE A 6 -8.23 -0.99 -6.03
C ILE A 6 -8.23 -0.88 -4.51
N HIS A 7 -9.04 0.04 -3.97
CA HIS A 7 -9.32 0.11 -2.52
C HIS A 7 -10.22 -1.04 -2.06
N GLY A 8 -11.20 -1.40 -2.88
CA GLY A 8 -12.08 -2.53 -2.64
C GLY A 8 -13.30 -2.23 -1.78
N ALA A 9 -13.70 -3.18 -0.93
CA ALA A 9 -14.89 -3.10 -0.11
C ALA A 9 -14.57 -2.60 1.31
N VAL A 10 -15.47 -1.76 1.86
CA VAL A 10 -15.37 -1.32 3.27
C VAL A 10 -15.41 -2.50 4.24
N ALA A 11 -14.69 -2.40 5.36
CA ALA A 11 -14.55 -3.48 6.35
C ALA A 11 -15.88 -3.84 7.03
N HIS A 12 -16.70 -2.83 7.34
CA HIS A 12 -17.95 -2.97 8.09
C HIS A 12 -19.16 -2.41 7.35
N PRO A 13 -19.55 -3.00 6.20
CA PRO A 13 -20.75 -2.56 5.49
C PRO A 13 -22.01 -3.01 6.22
N LYS A 14 -23.14 -2.32 5.98
CA LYS A 14 -24.46 -2.75 6.50
C LYS A 14 -24.83 -4.17 6.03
N ILE A 15 -24.42 -4.53 4.83
CA ILE A 15 -24.58 -5.87 4.25
C ILE A 15 -23.16 -6.41 4.01
N PRO A 16 -22.71 -7.40 4.80
CA PRO A 16 -21.37 -7.98 4.65
C PRO A 16 -21.18 -8.65 3.28
N ILE A 17 -20.01 -8.46 2.71
CA ILE A 17 -19.58 -9.15 1.49
C ILE A 17 -18.70 -10.31 1.95
N PRO A 18 -19.08 -11.58 1.66
CA PRO A 18 -18.22 -12.75 1.93
C PRO A 18 -16.86 -12.60 1.24
N ASP A 19 -15.80 -13.11 1.88
CA ASP A 19 -14.43 -13.00 1.37
C ASP A 19 -14.30 -13.70 0.00
N GLU A 20 -14.88 -14.90 -0.15
CA GLU A 20 -14.86 -15.67 -1.39
C GLU A 20 -15.50 -14.88 -2.55
N ARG A 21 -16.62 -14.20 -2.28
CA ARG A 21 -17.28 -13.37 -3.29
C ARG A 21 -16.42 -12.16 -3.66
N TYR A 22 -15.69 -11.60 -2.72
CA TYR A 22 -14.75 -10.52 -2.99
C TYR A 22 -13.61 -11.03 -3.87
N PHE A 23 -12.99 -12.15 -3.52
CA PHE A 23 -11.88 -12.75 -4.28
C PHE A 23 -12.30 -13.12 -5.70
N ASP A 24 -13.46 -13.73 -5.89
CA ASP A 24 -14.01 -14.03 -7.22
C ASP A 24 -14.16 -12.77 -8.10
N ARG A 25 -14.63 -11.66 -7.50
CA ARG A 25 -14.78 -10.39 -8.21
C ARG A 25 -13.43 -9.76 -8.54
N PHE A 26 -12.50 -9.82 -7.60
CA PHE A 26 -11.15 -9.31 -7.82
C PHE A 26 -10.42 -10.12 -8.89
N ASN A 27 -10.56 -11.45 -8.88
CA ASN A 27 -10.00 -12.30 -9.94
C ASN A 27 -10.52 -11.92 -11.33
N LYS A 28 -11.80 -11.58 -11.47
CA LYS A 28 -12.35 -11.08 -12.75
C LYS A 28 -11.70 -9.77 -13.19
N LEU A 29 -11.35 -8.89 -12.26
CA LEU A 29 -10.61 -7.67 -12.59
C LEU A 29 -9.18 -7.99 -13.04
N ILE A 30 -8.52 -8.96 -12.40
CA ILE A 30 -7.20 -9.45 -12.81
C ILE A 30 -7.26 -10.00 -14.24
N GLU A 31 -8.25 -10.84 -14.58
CA GLU A 31 -8.42 -11.40 -15.92
C GLU A 31 -8.66 -10.32 -16.99
N ILE A 32 -9.38 -9.24 -16.63
CA ILE A 32 -9.55 -8.08 -17.50
C ILE A 32 -8.21 -7.35 -17.65
N GLY A 33 -7.53 -7.09 -16.52
CA GLY A 33 -6.21 -6.43 -16.52
C GLY A 33 -5.20 -7.15 -17.40
N LYS A 34 -5.09 -8.48 -17.28
CA LYS A 34 -4.21 -9.30 -18.12
C LYS A 34 -4.47 -9.11 -19.62
N ARG A 35 -5.74 -9.03 -20.03
CA ARG A 35 -6.10 -8.81 -21.42
C ARG A 35 -5.74 -7.42 -21.93
N GLU A 36 -5.82 -6.43 -21.04
CA GLU A 36 -5.53 -5.01 -21.36
C GLU A 36 -4.06 -4.64 -21.09
N GLY A 37 -3.22 -5.60 -20.65
CA GLY A 37 -1.81 -5.38 -20.35
C GLY A 37 -1.57 -4.48 -19.13
N VAL A 38 -2.45 -4.55 -18.13
CA VAL A 38 -2.32 -3.83 -16.85
C VAL A 38 -2.40 -4.79 -15.66
N THR A 39 -1.58 -4.54 -14.64
CA THR A 39 -1.61 -5.28 -13.38
C THR A 39 -2.63 -4.66 -12.42
N VAL A 40 -3.56 -5.48 -11.92
CA VAL A 40 -4.56 -5.04 -10.94
C VAL A 40 -4.02 -5.30 -9.54
N CYS A 41 -3.96 -4.27 -8.72
CA CYS A 41 -3.36 -4.31 -7.40
C CYS A 41 -4.37 -3.97 -6.30
N GLN A 42 -4.31 -4.70 -5.20
CA GLN A 42 -5.02 -4.35 -3.97
C GLN A 42 -4.19 -3.37 -3.16
N GLU A 43 -4.76 -2.25 -2.72
CA GLU A 43 -4.16 -1.37 -1.73
C GLU A 43 -4.63 -1.72 -0.31
N ASN A 44 -3.73 -1.63 0.68
CA ASN A 44 -4.04 -1.81 2.10
C ASN A 44 -4.71 -0.55 2.68
N VAL A 45 -6.01 -0.44 2.57
CA VAL A 45 -6.74 0.79 2.92
C VAL A 45 -7.43 0.69 4.27
N ASN A 46 -7.15 1.65 5.16
CA ASN A 46 -7.84 1.80 6.45
C ASN A 46 -9.36 1.86 6.28
N ARG A 47 -10.12 1.15 7.10
CA ARG A 47 -11.59 0.95 7.06
C ARG A 47 -12.10 0.12 5.88
N PHE A 48 -11.22 -0.43 5.07
CA PHE A 48 -11.55 -1.41 4.05
C PHE A 48 -11.14 -2.82 4.49
N LYS A 49 -11.62 -3.85 3.83
CA LYS A 49 -11.24 -5.24 4.16
C LYS A 49 -9.72 -5.44 4.14
N SER A 50 -9.05 -4.76 3.22
CA SER A 50 -7.60 -4.82 3.01
C SER A 50 -6.76 -4.11 4.10
N GLU A 51 -7.37 -3.47 5.11
CA GLU A 51 -6.64 -3.06 6.31
C GLU A 51 -6.12 -4.23 7.12
N SER A 52 -6.76 -5.41 7.01
CA SER A 52 -6.44 -6.61 7.76
C SER A 52 -5.37 -7.45 7.06
N ILE A 53 -4.27 -7.73 7.76
CA ILE A 53 -3.24 -8.68 7.31
C ILE A 53 -3.87 -10.06 7.03
N ASP A 54 -4.75 -10.54 7.89
CA ASP A 54 -5.40 -11.86 7.72
C ASP A 54 -6.30 -11.90 6.49
N PHE A 55 -7.01 -10.82 6.18
CA PHE A 55 -7.78 -10.73 4.94
C PHE A 55 -6.86 -10.78 3.71
N CYS A 56 -5.76 -10.02 3.71
CA CYS A 56 -4.80 -10.01 2.62
C CYS A 56 -4.10 -11.38 2.45
N LYS A 57 -3.82 -12.10 3.55
CA LYS A 57 -3.30 -13.49 3.49
C LYS A 57 -4.27 -14.43 2.78
N LYS A 58 -5.56 -14.42 3.18
CA LYS A 58 -6.60 -15.22 2.52
C LYS A 58 -6.74 -14.86 1.03
N MET A 59 -6.62 -13.57 0.71
CA MET A 59 -6.69 -13.10 -0.66
C MET A 59 -5.50 -13.60 -1.48
N ARG A 60 -4.29 -13.53 -0.94
CA ARG A 60 -3.09 -14.12 -1.55
C ARG A 60 -3.24 -15.62 -1.78
N ASP A 61 -3.73 -16.35 -0.76
CA ASP A 61 -3.92 -17.80 -0.86
C ASP A 61 -4.97 -18.17 -1.94
N ALA A 62 -6.00 -17.34 -2.12
CA ALA A 62 -7.04 -17.55 -3.12
C ALA A 62 -6.62 -17.17 -4.55
N LEU A 63 -5.76 -16.16 -4.71
CA LEU A 63 -5.37 -15.60 -6.02
C LEU A 63 -3.98 -16.07 -6.48
N GLY A 64 -3.16 -16.63 -5.58
CA GLY A 64 -1.83 -17.14 -5.89
C GLY A 64 -0.90 -16.06 -6.42
N ASP A 65 -0.15 -16.39 -7.47
CA ASP A 65 0.84 -15.51 -8.10
C ASP A 65 0.25 -14.27 -8.76
N ASP A 66 -1.06 -14.23 -8.97
CA ASP A 66 -1.77 -13.08 -9.53
C ASP A 66 -2.11 -12.00 -8.48
N PHE A 67 -1.84 -12.27 -7.21
CA PHE A 67 -2.06 -11.31 -6.13
C PHE A 67 -0.93 -10.30 -6.06
N HIS A 68 -1.22 -9.05 -6.42
CA HIS A 68 -0.30 -7.92 -6.32
C HIS A 68 -0.84 -6.84 -5.40
N MET A 69 0.07 -6.17 -4.69
CA MET A 69 -0.26 -5.09 -3.76
C MET A 69 0.38 -3.77 -4.15
N VAL A 70 -0.38 -2.70 -3.94
CA VAL A 70 0.15 -1.37 -3.66
C VAL A 70 0.14 -1.21 -2.15
N PHE A 71 1.30 -0.92 -1.57
CA PHE A 71 1.43 -0.75 -0.13
C PHE A 71 1.51 0.72 0.23
N ASP A 72 0.62 1.17 1.11
CA ASP A 72 0.56 2.54 1.61
C ASP A 72 0.87 2.60 3.11
N ILE A 73 1.93 3.33 3.46
CA ILE A 73 2.42 3.49 4.84
C ILE A 73 1.35 4.16 5.73
N LYS A 74 0.74 5.26 5.27
CA LYS A 74 -0.26 5.99 6.08
C LYS A 74 -1.49 5.16 6.41
N GLN A 75 -1.85 4.22 5.53
CA GLN A 75 -3.01 3.37 5.75
C GLN A 75 -2.78 2.36 6.87
N THR A 76 -1.59 1.78 6.99
CA THR A 76 -1.24 0.89 8.11
C THR A 76 -1.21 1.66 9.43
N VAL A 77 -0.65 2.88 9.43
CA VAL A 77 -0.61 3.75 10.62
C VAL A 77 -2.04 4.08 11.09
N ARG A 78 -2.93 4.46 10.18
CA ARG A 78 -4.35 4.76 10.47
C ARG A 78 -5.13 3.56 10.97
N ALA A 79 -4.82 2.39 10.45
CA ALA A 79 -5.43 1.14 10.87
C ALA A 79 -4.87 0.61 12.20
N GLY A 80 -3.85 1.28 12.79
CA GLY A 80 -3.17 0.82 13.99
C GLY A 80 -2.39 -0.48 13.80
N GLN A 81 -2.03 -0.80 12.56
CA GLN A 81 -1.26 -1.99 12.20
C GLN A 81 0.24 -1.74 12.38
N ASN A 82 1.00 -2.82 12.58
CA ASN A 82 2.45 -2.75 12.51
C ASN A 82 2.90 -2.71 11.05
N THR A 83 3.33 -1.52 10.59
CA THR A 83 3.72 -1.29 9.19
C THR A 83 4.81 -2.25 8.72
N PHE A 84 5.82 -2.52 9.56
CA PHE A 84 6.93 -3.40 9.17
C PHE A 84 6.56 -4.88 9.15
N GLU A 85 5.64 -5.31 10.03
CA GLU A 85 5.09 -6.67 9.99
C GLU A 85 4.29 -6.89 8.71
N PHE A 86 3.47 -5.92 8.33
CA PHE A 86 2.70 -5.96 7.10
C PHE A 86 3.62 -5.97 5.86
N LEU A 87 4.64 -5.12 5.84
CA LEU A 87 5.66 -5.08 4.78
C LEU A 87 6.38 -6.42 4.65
N GLU A 88 6.85 -6.99 5.76
CA GLU A 88 7.59 -8.26 5.76
C GLU A 88 6.73 -9.42 5.24
N GLU A 89 5.43 -9.45 5.62
CA GLU A 89 4.48 -10.48 5.19
C GLU A 89 4.20 -10.45 3.68
N PHE A 90 4.16 -9.24 3.08
CA PHE A 90 3.76 -9.07 1.68
C PHE A 90 4.85 -8.54 0.75
N LYS A 91 6.10 -8.47 1.20
CA LYS A 91 7.21 -7.89 0.42
C LYS A 91 7.37 -8.47 -1.00
N ASN A 92 7.00 -9.74 -1.20
CA ASN A 92 7.07 -10.40 -2.51
C ASN A 92 5.86 -10.09 -3.43
N GLN A 93 4.76 -9.57 -2.88
CA GLN A 93 3.55 -9.19 -3.61
C GLN A 93 3.47 -7.70 -3.91
N ILE A 94 4.30 -6.89 -3.22
CA ILE A 94 4.31 -5.44 -3.38
C ILE A 94 4.98 -5.07 -4.71
N VAL A 95 4.23 -4.40 -5.58
CA VAL A 95 4.72 -3.92 -6.89
C VAL A 95 4.83 -2.40 -6.97
N HIS A 96 4.19 -1.68 -6.03
CA HIS A 96 4.19 -0.22 -5.96
C HIS A 96 4.03 0.24 -4.51
N MET A 97 4.70 1.33 -4.14
CA MET A 97 4.66 1.89 -2.79
C MET A 97 4.09 3.30 -2.80
N HIS A 98 3.09 3.55 -1.95
CA HIS A 98 2.71 4.89 -1.54
C HIS A 98 3.45 5.24 -0.25
N ILE A 99 4.32 6.23 -0.30
CA ILE A 99 5.16 6.63 0.82
C ILE A 99 4.73 7.96 1.41
N SER A 100 4.71 8.00 2.73
CA SER A 100 4.52 9.16 3.56
C SER A 100 5.32 8.97 4.85
N ASP A 101 5.48 10.02 5.61
CA ASP A 101 6.04 9.95 6.96
C ASP A 101 4.95 10.07 8.02
N ASN A 102 5.29 9.79 9.26
CA ASN A 102 4.37 9.89 10.39
C ASN A 102 5.15 10.13 11.70
N ASN A 103 4.42 10.57 12.72
CA ASN A 103 4.93 10.66 14.08
C ASN A 103 3.77 10.43 15.07
N ALA A 104 4.02 10.60 16.36
CA ALA A 104 3.01 10.38 17.40
C ALA A 104 1.76 11.31 17.29
N GLN A 105 1.83 12.41 16.55
CA GLN A 105 0.77 13.40 16.41
C GLN A 105 0.08 13.36 15.05
N ARG A 106 0.74 12.86 14.01
CA ARG A 106 0.25 12.87 12.63
C ARG A 106 0.53 11.55 11.92
N ASP A 107 -0.48 11.03 11.26
CA ASP A 107 -0.45 9.80 10.49
C ASP A 107 0.04 9.96 9.05
N CYS A 108 0.15 11.19 8.56
CA CYS A 108 0.60 11.51 7.21
C CYS A 108 1.37 12.82 7.20
N LEU A 109 2.66 12.72 6.94
CA LEU A 109 3.62 13.81 6.81
C LEU A 109 4.41 13.64 5.51
N PRO A 110 5.00 14.72 4.97
CA PRO A 110 6.01 14.59 3.91
C PRO A 110 7.20 13.74 4.39
N PRO A 111 7.78 12.87 3.55
CA PRO A 111 8.99 12.14 3.88
C PRO A 111 10.11 13.01 4.43
N GLY A 112 10.72 12.60 5.55
CA GLY A 112 11.73 13.33 6.28
C GLY A 112 11.19 14.34 7.31
N LYS A 113 9.88 14.45 7.48
CA LYS A 113 9.24 15.33 8.48
C LYS A 113 8.67 14.58 9.69
N GLY A 114 8.86 13.28 9.74
CA GLY A 114 8.40 12.39 10.81
C GLY A 114 9.52 11.54 11.38
N THR A 115 9.16 10.32 11.77
CA THR A 115 10.06 9.36 12.44
C THR A 115 10.01 7.98 11.79
N PHE A 116 9.43 7.84 10.61
CA PHE A 116 9.35 6.56 9.93
C PHE A 116 10.73 6.05 9.51
N ASP A 117 11.02 4.80 9.78
CA ASP A 117 12.32 4.19 9.46
C ASP A 117 12.37 3.70 8.00
N TYR A 118 12.73 4.61 7.10
CA TYR A 118 12.88 4.32 5.68
C TYR A 118 14.01 3.34 5.37
N ASN A 119 15.09 3.32 6.18
CA ASN A 119 16.18 2.35 6.00
C ASN A 119 15.69 0.93 6.27
N LYS A 120 14.88 0.74 7.32
CA LYS A 120 14.28 -0.57 7.61
C LYS A 120 13.33 -1.00 6.49
N MET A 121 12.48 -0.09 6.01
CA MET A 121 11.60 -0.35 4.86
C MET A 121 12.40 -0.78 3.62
N LYS A 122 13.45 -0.01 3.27
CA LYS A 122 14.33 -0.31 2.14
C LYS A 122 14.95 -1.70 2.26
N ASN A 123 15.53 -2.03 3.42
CA ASN A 123 16.13 -3.34 3.66
C ASN A 123 15.13 -4.50 3.45
N ILE A 124 13.87 -4.34 3.93
CA ILE A 124 12.82 -5.34 3.72
C ILE A 124 12.53 -5.52 2.23
N LEU A 125 12.33 -4.44 1.51
CA LEU A 125 11.98 -4.46 0.08
C LEU A 125 13.15 -4.95 -0.80
N GLU A 126 14.39 -4.56 -0.48
CA GLU A 126 15.59 -5.06 -1.15
C GLU A 126 15.77 -6.57 -0.94
N SER A 127 15.42 -7.11 0.22
CA SER A 127 15.45 -8.55 0.48
C SER A 127 14.51 -9.36 -0.42
N ALA A 128 13.48 -8.71 -0.97
CA ALA A 128 12.52 -9.27 -1.93
C ALA A 128 12.84 -8.86 -3.39
N ASN A 129 13.99 -8.21 -3.64
CA ASN A 129 14.36 -7.70 -4.96
C ASN A 129 13.30 -6.74 -5.56
N TYR A 130 12.71 -5.88 -4.73
CA TYR A 130 11.71 -4.90 -5.17
C TYR A 130 12.27 -3.96 -6.25
N GLN A 131 11.55 -3.85 -7.36
CA GLN A 131 11.91 -3.01 -8.52
C GLN A 131 10.83 -1.95 -8.83
N GLY A 132 9.85 -1.82 -7.95
CA GLY A 132 8.74 -0.88 -8.15
C GLY A 132 9.10 0.57 -7.83
N VAL A 133 8.12 1.44 -7.97
CA VAL A 133 8.25 2.88 -7.75
C VAL A 133 7.82 3.25 -6.33
N TYR A 134 8.50 4.22 -5.75
CA TYR A 134 8.10 4.88 -4.50
C TYR A 134 7.40 6.19 -4.86
N MET A 135 6.09 6.25 -4.65
CA MET A 135 5.27 7.43 -4.90
C MET A 135 4.96 8.15 -3.60
N THR A 136 5.37 9.41 -3.48
CA THR A 136 4.97 10.23 -2.33
C THR A 136 3.48 10.55 -2.41
N GLU A 137 2.71 10.09 -1.43
CA GLU A 137 1.27 10.34 -1.32
C GLU A 137 0.95 11.04 -0.01
N ILE A 138 0.70 12.35 -0.09
CA ILE A 138 0.42 13.24 1.04
C ILE A 138 -0.78 14.14 0.74
N TYR A 139 -1.37 14.71 1.79
CA TYR A 139 -2.45 15.68 1.64
C TYR A 139 -1.92 17.11 1.67
N SER A 140 -2.46 17.97 0.80
CA SER A 140 -2.03 19.37 0.65
C SER A 140 -2.41 20.31 1.80
N LEU A 141 -3.26 19.87 2.73
CA LEU A 141 -3.72 20.71 3.84
C LEU A 141 -2.59 20.95 4.85
N GLY A 142 -2.12 22.20 4.91
CA GLY A 142 -1.12 22.63 5.87
C GLY A 142 0.34 22.50 5.41
N PHE A 143 0.56 22.23 4.12
CA PHE A 143 1.89 22.16 3.52
C PHE A 143 2.05 23.12 2.34
N ASP A 144 3.26 23.67 2.17
CA ASP A 144 3.70 24.20 0.89
C ASP A 144 4.09 23.02 0.00
N VAL A 145 3.12 22.57 -0.84
CA VAL A 145 3.22 21.29 -1.58
C VAL A 145 4.50 21.22 -2.42
N GLU A 146 4.85 22.27 -3.16
CA GLU A 146 6.03 22.23 -4.02
C GLU A 146 7.33 22.16 -3.22
N LYS A 147 7.46 22.98 -2.21
CA LYS A 147 8.65 23.02 -1.33
C LYS A 147 8.81 21.69 -0.59
N GLU A 148 7.75 21.21 0.04
CA GLU A 148 7.77 19.97 0.84
C GLU A 148 8.08 18.74 -0.02
N LEU A 149 7.57 18.66 -1.25
CA LEU A 149 7.89 17.57 -2.17
C LEU A 149 9.37 17.61 -2.62
N ARG A 150 9.93 18.81 -2.87
CA ARG A 150 11.36 18.94 -3.20
C ARG A 150 12.26 18.53 -2.03
N GLU A 151 11.91 18.95 -0.81
CA GLU A 151 12.63 18.57 0.41
C GLU A 151 12.52 17.05 0.66
N SER A 152 11.33 16.46 0.50
CA SER A 152 11.10 15.03 0.64
C SER A 152 11.89 14.21 -0.37
N LYS A 153 11.94 14.66 -1.63
CA LYS A 153 12.76 14.02 -2.66
C LYS A 153 14.24 14.05 -2.26
N ALA A 154 14.76 15.22 -1.88
CA ALA A 154 16.16 15.36 -1.47
C ALA A 154 16.49 14.45 -0.26
N TYR A 155 15.59 14.35 0.71
CA TYR A 155 15.74 13.44 1.85
C TYR A 155 15.79 11.98 1.41
N LEU A 156 14.85 11.54 0.58
CA LEU A 156 14.78 10.14 0.11
C LEU A 156 16.00 9.74 -0.72
N GLU A 157 16.61 10.67 -1.43
CA GLU A 157 17.86 10.43 -2.19
C GLU A 157 19.09 10.19 -1.28
N THR A 158 18.98 10.45 0.03
CA THR A 158 20.04 10.16 1.01
C THR A 158 19.93 8.79 1.67
N ILE A 159 18.84 8.07 1.43
CA ILE A 159 18.53 6.73 1.97
C ILE A 159 18.86 5.68 0.90
#